data_7eb38624c213871b7aa33b7a9565cc08
#
_entry.id   7eb38624c213871b7aa33b7a9565cc08
#
_cell.length_a   1.000
_cell.length_b   1.000
_cell.length_c   1.000
_cell.angle_alpha   90.00
_cell.angle_beta   90.00
_cell.angle_gamma   90.00
#
_symmetry.space_group_name_H-M   'P 1'
#
loop_
_entity.id
_entity.type
_entity.pdbx_description
1 polymer ?
#
loop_
_entity_poly.entity_id
_entity_poly.type
_entity_poly.pdbx_seq_one_letter_code
_entity_poly.pdbx_strand_id
1 'polypeptide(L)'
;MTPIRSLIIFAITVALPVGVWLTPASAQDPAVVYSKTIRVRFENDRVRVLEAILPPGTKEQVRSHPAYVIYVLAGGRYRNYAADGKITEGTLQTGDVIYRDPLTHAAENIGDKPMHMILVELKSEAGSGTSARP
;
A
#
# COMPACT_ATOMS: atom_id res chain seq x y z
N MET A 1 15.12 -25.67 75.21
CA MET A 1 15.58 -24.69 74.23
C MET A 1 15.56 -25.35 72.85
N THR A 2 14.53 -25.10 72.05
CA THR A 2 14.33 -25.66 70.70
C THR A 2 14.68 -24.56 69.69
N PRO A 3 15.56 -24.76 68.71
CA PRO A 3 15.87 -23.75 67.72
C PRO A 3 14.79 -23.71 66.60
N ILE A 4 14.29 -22.52 66.34
CA ILE A 4 13.33 -22.23 65.29
C ILE A 4 14.09 -22.27 63.95
N ARG A 5 13.75 -23.20 63.08
CA ARG A 5 14.24 -23.27 61.67
C ARG A 5 13.48 -22.28 60.82
N SER A 6 14.14 -21.19 60.47
CA SER A 6 13.63 -20.24 59.47
C SER A 6 13.61 -20.89 58.10
N LEU A 7 12.42 -21.03 57.52
CA LEU A 7 12.21 -21.47 56.16
C LEU A 7 12.30 -20.26 55.21
N ILE A 8 13.38 -20.20 54.47
CA ILE A 8 13.54 -19.17 53.43
C ILE A 8 12.86 -19.65 52.15
N ILE A 9 11.74 -19.04 51.79
CA ILE A 9 11.04 -19.30 50.56
C ILE A 9 11.67 -18.44 49.48
N PHE A 10 12.39 -19.06 48.53
CA PHE A 10 12.83 -18.41 47.30
C PHE A 10 11.66 -18.31 46.33
N ALA A 11 11.18 -17.10 46.11
CA ALA A 11 10.22 -16.81 45.05
C ALA A 11 10.98 -16.73 43.70
N ILE A 12 10.81 -17.71 42.85
CA ILE A 12 11.34 -17.70 41.48
C ILE A 12 10.38 -16.86 40.65
N THR A 13 10.77 -15.64 40.32
CA THR A 13 10.04 -14.79 39.37
C THR A 13 10.39 -15.23 37.96
N VAL A 14 9.50 -15.97 37.31
CA VAL A 14 9.61 -16.30 35.89
C VAL A 14 9.20 -15.08 35.09
N ALA A 15 10.17 -14.35 34.55
CA ALA A 15 9.93 -13.29 33.56
C ALA A 15 9.61 -13.94 32.21
N LEU A 16 8.34 -13.88 31.80
CA LEU A 16 7.93 -14.26 30.45
C LEU A 16 8.41 -13.16 29.46
N PRO A 17 9.10 -13.52 28.37
CA PRO A 17 9.44 -12.54 27.35
C PRO A 17 8.15 -12.10 26.66
N VAL A 18 7.82 -10.82 26.77
CA VAL A 18 6.77 -10.19 25.96
C VAL A 18 7.31 -10.14 24.54
N GLY A 19 6.95 -11.12 23.72
CA GLY A 19 7.24 -11.12 22.29
C GLY A 19 6.48 -9.96 21.65
N VAL A 20 7.20 -8.92 21.24
CA VAL A 20 6.65 -7.88 20.37
C VAL A 20 6.44 -8.53 19.00
N TRP A 21 5.21 -8.92 18.71
CA TRP A 21 4.81 -9.34 17.35
C TRP A 21 4.79 -8.06 16.50
N LEU A 22 5.88 -7.83 15.76
CA LEU A 22 5.87 -6.87 14.66
C LEU A 22 4.93 -7.43 13.58
N THR A 23 3.68 -7.02 13.59
CA THR A 23 2.79 -7.24 12.45
C THR A 23 3.41 -6.51 11.26
N PRO A 24 3.63 -7.18 10.10
CA PRO A 24 4.07 -6.46 8.92
C PRO A 24 3.04 -5.37 8.64
N ALA A 25 3.51 -4.14 8.40
CA ALA A 25 2.64 -3.05 8.01
C ALA A 25 1.84 -3.51 6.79
N SER A 26 0.56 -3.79 7.00
CA SER A 26 -0.34 -4.18 5.93
C SER A 26 -0.34 -3.05 4.91
N ALA A 27 0.06 -3.37 3.67
CA ALA A 27 0.02 -2.40 2.58
C ALA A 27 -1.41 -1.89 2.46
N GLN A 28 -1.61 -0.59 2.72
CA GLN A 28 -2.94 -0.02 2.83
C GLN A 28 -3.59 0.08 1.45
N ASP A 29 -4.87 -0.31 1.37
CA ASP A 29 -5.68 -0.17 0.16
C ASP A 29 -5.78 1.32 -0.25
N PRO A 30 -5.41 1.70 -1.48
CA PRO A 30 -5.47 3.08 -1.94
C PRO A 30 -6.83 3.74 -1.74
N ALA A 31 -7.92 3.02 -1.99
CA ALA A 31 -9.26 3.55 -1.85
C ALA A 31 -9.66 3.84 -0.40
N VAL A 32 -9.10 3.11 0.57
CA VAL A 32 -9.34 3.33 2.01
C VAL A 32 -8.53 4.51 2.52
N VAL A 33 -7.27 4.61 2.09
CA VAL A 33 -6.33 5.64 2.57
C VAL A 33 -6.65 7.02 1.98
N TYR A 34 -7.24 7.08 0.78
CA TYR A 34 -7.44 8.33 0.02
C TYR A 34 -8.87 8.56 -0.46
N SER A 35 -9.83 8.38 0.41
CA SER A 35 -11.24 8.69 0.14
C SER A 35 -11.50 10.12 -0.40
N LYS A 36 -10.54 11.05 -0.23
CA LYS A 36 -10.62 12.42 -0.76
C LYS A 36 -10.11 12.55 -2.20
N THR A 37 -9.10 11.77 -2.58
CA THR A 37 -8.42 11.87 -3.88
C THR A 37 -8.62 10.65 -4.76
N ILE A 38 -8.99 9.50 -4.20
CA ILE A 38 -9.23 8.24 -4.92
C ILE A 38 -10.62 7.72 -4.61
N ARG A 39 -11.35 7.30 -5.64
CA ARG A 39 -12.69 6.71 -5.55
C ARG A 39 -12.74 5.41 -6.33
N VAL A 40 -13.33 4.36 -5.76
CA VAL A 40 -13.70 3.15 -6.50
C VAL A 40 -14.88 3.48 -7.40
N ARG A 41 -14.70 3.31 -8.71
CA ARG A 41 -15.74 3.54 -9.72
C ARG A 41 -16.43 2.27 -10.15
N PHE A 42 -15.68 1.17 -10.13
CA PHE A 42 -16.18 -0.16 -10.47
C PHE A 42 -15.28 -1.23 -9.83
N GLU A 43 -15.84 -2.36 -9.45
CA GLU A 43 -15.09 -3.50 -8.94
C GLU A 43 -15.82 -4.81 -9.23
N ASN A 44 -15.07 -5.83 -9.63
CA ASN A 44 -15.51 -7.23 -9.74
C ASN A 44 -14.37 -8.17 -9.36
N ASP A 45 -14.52 -9.47 -9.61
CA ASP A 45 -13.50 -10.48 -9.25
C ASP A 45 -12.19 -10.33 -10.03
N ARG A 46 -12.19 -9.62 -11.16
CA ARG A 46 -11.04 -9.51 -12.07
C ARG A 46 -10.35 -8.16 -12.03
N VAL A 47 -11.10 -7.10 -11.84
CA VAL A 47 -10.56 -5.74 -11.88
C VAL A 47 -11.16 -4.85 -10.79
N ARG A 48 -10.40 -3.84 -10.40
CA ARG A 48 -10.89 -2.69 -9.65
C ARG A 48 -10.52 -1.41 -10.40
N VAL A 49 -11.52 -0.60 -10.71
CA VAL A 49 -11.33 0.68 -11.39
C VAL A 49 -11.38 1.80 -10.37
N LEU A 50 -10.29 2.55 -10.29
CA LEU A 50 -10.14 3.71 -9.43
C LEU A 50 -10.11 4.98 -10.28
N GLU A 51 -10.75 6.03 -9.79
CA GLU A 51 -10.57 7.40 -10.26
C GLU A 51 -9.70 8.14 -9.25
N ALA A 52 -8.61 8.73 -9.74
CA ALA A 52 -7.67 9.50 -8.93
C ALA A 52 -7.62 10.95 -9.41
N ILE A 53 -7.84 11.90 -8.50
CA ILE A 53 -7.71 13.33 -8.74
C ILE A 53 -6.74 13.89 -7.70
N LEU A 54 -5.55 14.30 -8.14
CA LEU A 54 -4.51 14.87 -7.29
C LEU A 54 -4.41 16.38 -7.51
N PRO A 55 -4.88 17.19 -6.55
CA PRO A 55 -4.66 18.64 -6.58
C PRO A 55 -3.17 19.01 -6.58
N PRO A 56 -2.78 20.20 -7.07
CA PRO A 56 -1.42 20.70 -6.97
C PRO A 56 -0.87 20.64 -5.54
N GLY A 57 0.40 20.22 -5.38
CA GLY A 57 1.07 20.12 -4.09
C GLY A 57 0.58 18.98 -3.18
N THR A 58 -0.34 18.14 -3.64
CA THR A 58 -0.81 17.00 -2.86
C THR A 58 0.20 15.87 -2.93
N LYS A 59 0.70 15.46 -1.76
CA LYS A 59 1.49 14.25 -1.56
C LYS A 59 0.61 13.20 -0.90
N GLU A 60 0.52 12.04 -1.54
CA GLU A 60 -0.19 10.88 -1.01
C GLU A 60 0.66 10.14 0.03
N GLN A 61 0.01 9.34 0.87
CA GLN A 61 0.72 8.40 1.74
C GLN A 61 1.17 7.17 0.94
N VAL A 62 2.05 6.38 1.52
CA VAL A 62 2.49 5.12 0.91
C VAL A 62 1.32 4.15 0.77
N ARG A 63 1.15 3.61 -0.42
CA ARG A 63 0.11 2.64 -0.77
C ARG A 63 0.63 1.57 -1.71
N SER A 64 -0.08 0.45 -1.79
CA SER A 64 0.26 -0.64 -2.69
C SER A 64 -0.82 -0.84 -3.74
N HIS A 65 -0.38 -1.12 -4.95
CA HIS A 65 -1.20 -1.54 -6.06
C HIS A 65 -0.77 -2.93 -6.53
N PRO A 66 -1.70 -3.82 -6.95
CA PRO A 66 -1.36 -4.94 -7.83
C PRO A 66 -0.89 -4.40 -9.19
N ALA A 67 -0.66 -5.26 -10.18
CA ALA A 67 -0.45 -4.78 -11.55
C ALA A 67 -1.66 -3.94 -12.01
N TYR A 68 -1.43 -2.85 -12.71
CA TYR A 68 -2.49 -1.94 -13.11
C TYR A 68 -2.17 -1.17 -14.39
N VAL A 69 -3.22 -0.68 -15.05
CA VAL A 69 -3.13 0.23 -16.18
C VAL A 69 -3.61 1.61 -15.73
N ILE A 70 -2.90 2.65 -16.14
CA ILE A 70 -3.28 4.05 -15.96
C ILE A 70 -3.75 4.60 -17.29
N TYR A 71 -4.91 5.28 -17.30
CA TYR A 71 -5.32 6.17 -18.37
C TYR A 71 -5.35 7.61 -17.84
N VAL A 72 -4.60 8.50 -18.50
CA VAL A 72 -4.41 9.89 -18.06
C VAL A 72 -5.45 10.79 -18.70
N LEU A 73 -6.41 11.29 -17.92
CA LEU A 73 -7.43 12.26 -18.35
C LEU A 73 -6.91 13.71 -18.32
N ALA A 74 -6.10 14.04 -17.32
CA ALA A 74 -5.39 15.29 -17.21
C ALA A 74 -3.99 15.02 -16.65
N GLY A 75 -2.98 15.30 -17.45
CA GLY A 75 -1.59 15.05 -17.11
C GLY A 75 -0.99 16.13 -16.20
N GLY A 76 0.28 15.95 -15.82
CA GLY A 76 1.01 16.87 -14.96
C GLY A 76 2.36 16.32 -14.55
N ARG A 77 3.13 17.16 -13.86
CA ARG A 77 4.41 16.75 -13.27
C ARG A 77 4.18 16.04 -11.94
N TYR A 78 4.84 14.92 -11.76
CA TYR A 78 4.73 14.15 -10.53
C TYR A 78 6.11 13.80 -9.96
N ARG A 79 6.13 13.55 -8.66
CA ARG A 79 7.24 12.92 -7.94
C ARG A 79 6.75 11.62 -7.32
N ASN A 80 7.52 10.57 -7.49
CA ASN A 80 7.23 9.24 -6.95
C ASN A 80 8.24 8.88 -5.88
N TYR A 81 7.75 8.34 -4.77
CA TYR A 81 8.51 7.88 -3.61
C TYR A 81 8.33 6.36 -3.49
N ALA A 82 9.32 5.61 -3.92
CA ALA A 82 9.28 4.15 -3.86
C ALA A 82 9.53 3.65 -2.42
N ALA A 83 9.10 2.43 -2.14
CA ALA A 83 9.24 1.80 -0.81
C ALA A 83 10.71 1.62 -0.38
N ASP A 84 11.64 1.49 -1.33
CA ASP A 84 13.09 1.41 -1.10
C ASP A 84 13.76 2.78 -0.84
N GLY A 85 12.97 3.85 -0.79
CA GLY A 85 13.43 5.23 -0.58
C GLY A 85 13.86 5.95 -1.86
N LYS A 86 13.83 5.30 -3.03
CA LYS A 86 14.15 5.94 -4.31
C LYS A 86 13.09 6.98 -4.66
N ILE A 87 13.55 8.17 -5.06
CA ILE A 87 12.71 9.27 -5.52
C ILE A 87 12.93 9.46 -7.01
N THR A 88 11.84 9.53 -7.78
CA THR A 88 11.87 9.82 -9.22
C THR A 88 10.84 10.88 -9.56
N GLU A 89 11.14 11.70 -10.57
CA GLU A 89 10.21 12.69 -11.13
C GLU A 89 9.89 12.36 -12.58
N GLY A 90 8.74 12.78 -13.02
CA GLY A 90 8.30 12.60 -14.39
C GLY A 90 7.13 13.49 -14.75
N THR A 91 6.67 13.33 -15.98
CA THR A 91 5.48 14.00 -16.50
C THR A 91 4.56 12.96 -17.12
N LEU A 92 3.28 12.99 -16.78
CA LEU A 92 2.23 12.27 -17.47
C LEU A 92 1.57 13.20 -18.47
N GLN A 93 1.35 12.70 -19.69
CA GLN A 93 0.65 13.44 -20.75
C GLN A 93 -0.83 13.03 -20.75
N THR A 94 -1.73 13.98 -21.01
CA THR A 94 -3.14 13.66 -21.26
C THR A 94 -3.25 12.69 -22.45
N GLY A 95 -3.98 11.60 -22.28
CA GLY A 95 -4.13 10.51 -23.24
C GLY A 95 -3.13 9.36 -23.09
N ASP A 96 -2.13 9.48 -22.20
CA ASP A 96 -1.21 8.37 -21.94
C ASP A 96 -1.97 7.12 -21.42
N VAL A 97 -1.52 5.96 -21.90
CA VAL A 97 -1.91 4.64 -21.40
C VAL A 97 -0.66 3.92 -20.92
N ILE A 98 -0.57 3.63 -19.61
CA ILE A 98 0.66 3.15 -18.99
C ILE A 98 0.36 1.90 -18.18
N TYR A 99 1.07 0.80 -18.46
CA TYR A 99 1.08 -0.39 -17.59
C TYR A 99 2.11 -0.23 -16.48
N ARG A 100 1.77 -0.70 -15.28
CA ARG A 100 2.66 -0.78 -14.12
C ARG A 100 2.59 -2.16 -13.51
N ASP A 101 3.76 -2.70 -13.20
CA ASP A 101 3.89 -3.87 -12.33
C ASP A 101 3.41 -3.55 -10.90
N PRO A 102 3.16 -4.57 -10.05
CA PRO A 102 2.81 -4.34 -8.66
C PRO A 102 3.79 -3.39 -7.99
N LEU A 103 3.27 -2.38 -7.30
CA LEU A 103 4.08 -1.26 -6.83
C LEU A 103 3.58 -0.76 -5.46
N THR A 104 4.53 -0.55 -4.53
CA THR A 104 4.30 0.16 -3.27
C THR A 104 5.01 1.51 -3.34
N HIS A 105 4.24 2.59 -3.27
CA HIS A 105 4.75 3.93 -3.44
C HIS A 105 3.86 5.01 -2.82
N ALA A 106 4.38 6.24 -2.79
CA ALA A 106 3.60 7.47 -2.65
C ALA A 106 3.83 8.34 -3.88
N ALA A 107 2.80 9.01 -4.36
CA ALA A 107 2.90 9.99 -5.43
C ALA A 107 2.63 11.40 -4.91
N GLU A 108 3.23 12.39 -5.55
CA GLU A 108 3.02 13.81 -5.29
C GLU A 108 2.80 14.55 -6.61
N ASN A 109 1.77 15.38 -6.67
CA ASN A 109 1.60 16.31 -7.77
C ASN A 109 2.48 17.53 -7.53
N ILE A 110 3.59 17.64 -8.26
CA ILE A 110 4.53 18.79 -8.20
C ILE A 110 4.28 19.82 -9.30
N GLY A 111 3.17 19.70 -10.02
CA GLY A 111 2.70 20.66 -11.01
C GLY A 111 1.78 21.73 -10.41
N ASP A 112 1.25 22.58 -11.26
CA ASP A 112 0.38 23.71 -10.93
C ASP A 112 -1.12 23.46 -11.21
N LYS A 113 -1.46 22.31 -11.81
CA LYS A 113 -2.82 21.90 -12.17
C LYS A 113 -3.18 20.55 -11.56
N PRO A 114 -4.45 20.28 -11.30
CA PRO A 114 -4.88 18.96 -10.85
C PRO A 114 -4.53 17.89 -11.90
N MET A 115 -3.98 16.76 -11.46
CA MET A 115 -3.85 15.55 -12.27
C MET A 115 -5.12 14.71 -12.10
N HIS A 116 -5.59 14.11 -13.21
CA HIS A 116 -6.78 13.25 -13.21
C HIS A 116 -6.50 11.98 -14.00
N MET A 117 -6.74 10.83 -13.38
CA MET A 117 -6.40 9.53 -13.94
C MET A 117 -7.47 8.49 -13.61
N ILE A 118 -7.63 7.52 -14.51
CA ILE A 118 -8.29 6.27 -14.24
C ILE A 118 -7.23 5.18 -14.10
N LEU A 119 -7.30 4.41 -13.03
CA LEU A 119 -6.45 3.26 -12.78
C LEU A 119 -7.30 2.00 -12.85
N VAL A 120 -6.87 1.02 -13.63
CA VAL A 120 -7.49 -0.30 -13.70
C VAL A 120 -6.54 -1.30 -13.05
N GLU A 121 -6.80 -1.64 -11.80
CA GLU A 121 -6.06 -2.66 -11.09
C GLU A 121 -6.50 -4.05 -11.53
N LEU A 122 -5.52 -4.90 -11.84
CA LEU A 122 -5.73 -6.27 -12.27
C LEU A 122 -5.65 -7.18 -11.04
N LYS A 123 -6.76 -7.80 -10.67
CA LYS A 123 -6.79 -8.76 -9.58
C LYS A 123 -6.18 -10.08 -10.05
N SER A 124 -5.28 -10.68 -9.26
CA SER A 124 -4.84 -12.05 -9.50
C SER A 124 -6.04 -12.98 -9.32
N GLU A 125 -6.22 -13.92 -10.26
CA GLU A 125 -7.21 -14.98 -10.05
C GLU A 125 -6.88 -15.70 -8.74
N ALA A 126 -7.85 -15.77 -7.82
CA ALA A 126 -7.72 -16.55 -6.61
C ALA A 126 -7.62 -18.03 -7.06
N GLY A 127 -6.35 -18.53 -7.14
CA GLY A 127 -6.03 -19.95 -7.22
C GLY A 127 -6.64 -20.70 -8.41
N SER A 128 -6.25 -20.40 -9.65
CA SER A 128 -6.29 -21.42 -10.69
C SER A 128 -5.13 -22.39 -10.42
N GLY A 129 -5.43 -23.45 -9.66
CA GLY A 129 -4.54 -24.58 -9.48
C GLY A 129 -4.07 -25.05 -10.85
N THR A 130 -2.77 -25.22 -10.98
CA THR A 130 -2.07 -25.82 -12.10
C THR A 130 -2.80 -27.06 -12.60
N SER A 131 -3.57 -26.94 -13.67
CA SER A 131 -3.94 -28.09 -14.46
C SER A 131 -2.73 -28.37 -15.35
N ALA A 132 -1.90 -29.33 -14.93
CA ALA A 132 -0.95 -29.98 -15.80
C ALA A 132 -1.75 -30.56 -16.98
N ARG A 133 -1.49 -30.10 -18.17
CA ARG A 133 -1.94 -30.71 -19.41
C ARG A 133 -1.15 -31.99 -19.63
N PRO A 134 -1.79 -33.09 -20.06
CA PRO A 134 -1.13 -34.34 -20.42
C PRO A 134 -0.21 -34.21 -21.62
#